data_e039242bd4455d9ba50e565922c14140
#
_entry.id   e039242bd4455d9ba50e565922c14140
#
_cell.length_a   1.000
_cell.length_b   1.000
_cell.length_c   1.000
_cell.angle_alpha   90.00
_cell.angle_beta   90.00
_cell.angle_gamma   90.00
#
_symmetry.space_group_name_H-M   'P 1'
#
loop_
_entity.id
_entity.type
_entity.pdbx_description
1 polymer ?
#
loop_
_entity_poly.entity_id
_entity_poly.type
_entity_poly.pdbx_seq_one_letter_code
_entity_poly.pdbx_strand_id
1 'polypeptide(L)'
;MLVGTVGRGPTPIALRQRVTLLAASSVGVAVALMAVAAYFVVSGSLYNDVNNRLQQQADQLVNSQLASEFALQSRSTLIALRAFNPNLDAQIVAPSGVRTATGEPFQIGAAEIAVVRGEADSSLRTTGGKQVYAVPVRDGSTLILAQDLTPTRAALNRLAIVLTLVGAAGIALAAVAGTAVGRTGLAPVARLTRAVERVARTDDLRPIPVSGDDEIARLTATFNQMLVALGESRERQSRLVADAGHELKTPLTSLRTNVELLIAASRPGAPTIPVSDRRSLEQDVMGQISELSQLVGDLVELAREDSGDVEPEPVAVSDVVDRALERVRRRRHDVEFEVDLMPWYSFGDSAGIERAVLNVCDNAAKWSPAGGTVTVRMQAVSDAVMELTVADQGPGIPEQDRELVFERFHRSREARAMPGSGLGLAIVKQVATRHGGTVEIGDAVGGGAEVRLTLPGSGQPPT
;
A
#
# COMPACT_ATOMS: atom_id res chain seq x y z
N MET A 1 -29.64 27.24 0.94
CA MET A 1 -29.75 26.91 2.37
C MET A 1 -30.52 25.61 2.48
N LEU A 2 -29.81 24.48 2.53
CA LEU A 2 -30.30 23.15 2.90
C LEU A 2 -29.03 22.31 3.16
N VAL A 3 -28.52 22.40 4.41
CA VAL A 3 -27.45 21.55 4.92
C VAL A 3 -28.08 20.21 5.23
N GLY A 4 -27.87 19.23 4.36
CA GLY A 4 -28.23 17.84 4.60
C GLY A 4 -27.36 17.30 5.73
N THR A 5 -28.01 16.94 6.86
CA THR A 5 -27.42 16.16 7.94
C THR A 5 -27.00 14.79 7.40
N VAL A 6 -25.70 14.64 7.15
CA VAL A 6 -25.08 13.34 6.88
C VAL A 6 -25.25 12.50 8.14
N GLY A 7 -26.13 11.50 8.09
CA GLY A 7 -26.34 10.53 9.16
C GLY A 7 -25.00 9.89 9.51
N ARG A 8 -24.60 9.94 10.79
CA ARG A 8 -23.48 9.21 11.36
C ARG A 8 -23.77 7.72 11.19
N GLY A 9 -23.23 7.12 10.14
CA GLY A 9 -23.13 5.67 10.04
C GLY A 9 -22.41 5.09 11.27
N PRO A 10 -22.61 3.81 11.61
CA PRO A 10 -21.96 3.18 12.75
C PRO A 10 -20.43 3.40 12.64
N THR A 11 -19.83 3.90 13.72
CA THR A 11 -18.39 4.16 13.80
C THR A 11 -17.65 2.89 13.39
N PRO A 12 -16.78 2.91 12.36
CA PRO A 12 -16.11 1.71 11.89
C PRO A 12 -15.25 1.17 13.03
N ILE A 13 -15.53 -0.09 13.40
CA ILE A 13 -14.74 -0.82 14.40
C ILE A 13 -13.28 -0.81 13.94
N ALA A 14 -12.38 -0.32 14.80
CA ALA A 14 -10.94 -0.25 14.47
C ALA A 14 -10.41 -1.63 14.07
N LEU A 15 -9.51 -1.69 13.07
CA LEU A 15 -8.94 -2.94 12.56
C LEU A 15 -8.40 -3.84 13.69
N ARG A 16 -7.79 -3.25 14.71
CA ARG A 16 -7.32 -3.91 15.92
C ARG A 16 -8.44 -4.68 16.62
N GLN A 17 -9.62 -4.08 16.79
CA GLN A 17 -10.76 -4.72 17.44
C GLN A 17 -11.34 -5.86 16.59
N ARG A 18 -11.34 -5.70 15.26
CA ARG A 18 -11.79 -6.77 14.35
C ARG A 18 -10.89 -8.00 14.44
N VAL A 19 -9.58 -7.82 14.45
CA VAL A 19 -8.61 -8.93 14.59
C VAL A 19 -8.81 -9.64 15.94
N THR A 20 -8.92 -8.89 17.04
CA THR A 20 -9.16 -9.47 18.37
C THR A 20 -10.47 -10.25 18.42
N LEU A 21 -11.57 -9.70 17.88
CA LEU A 21 -12.88 -10.35 17.85
C LEU A 21 -12.84 -11.62 16.99
N LEU A 22 -12.22 -11.59 15.83
CA LEU A 22 -12.07 -12.76 14.97
C LEU A 22 -11.26 -13.87 15.64
N ALA A 23 -10.13 -13.54 16.28
CA ALA A 23 -9.34 -14.51 17.00
C ALA A 23 -10.11 -15.15 18.17
N ALA A 24 -10.78 -14.31 19.00
CA ALA A 24 -11.55 -14.78 20.13
C ALA A 24 -12.77 -15.62 19.70
N SER A 25 -13.48 -15.22 18.65
CA SER A 25 -14.66 -15.96 18.14
C SER A 25 -14.24 -17.30 17.51
N SER A 26 -13.15 -17.36 16.74
CA SER A 26 -12.67 -18.61 16.15
C SER A 26 -12.25 -19.63 17.19
N VAL A 27 -11.51 -19.19 18.21
CA VAL A 27 -11.14 -20.05 19.35
C VAL A 27 -12.39 -20.46 20.14
N GLY A 28 -13.31 -19.52 20.38
CA GLY A 28 -14.57 -19.81 21.09
C GLY A 28 -15.41 -20.86 20.39
N VAL A 29 -15.60 -20.77 19.09
CA VAL A 29 -16.32 -21.80 18.30
C VAL A 29 -15.61 -23.15 18.33
N ALA A 30 -14.30 -23.17 18.13
CA ALA A 30 -13.52 -24.43 18.16
C ALA A 30 -13.61 -25.13 19.53
N VAL A 31 -13.44 -24.37 20.61
CA VAL A 31 -13.52 -24.91 21.98
C VAL A 31 -14.94 -25.37 22.30
N ALA A 32 -15.98 -24.64 21.89
CA ALA A 32 -17.36 -25.03 22.08
C ALA A 32 -17.68 -26.36 21.36
N LEU A 33 -17.27 -26.49 20.11
CA LEU A 33 -17.45 -27.72 19.34
C LEU A 33 -16.73 -28.92 20.00
N MET A 34 -15.47 -28.71 20.44
CA MET A 34 -14.72 -29.76 21.14
C MET A 34 -15.36 -30.14 22.47
N ALA A 35 -15.83 -29.17 23.25
CA ALA A 35 -16.49 -29.42 24.52
C ALA A 35 -17.80 -30.20 24.34
N VAL A 36 -18.61 -29.83 23.34
CA VAL A 36 -19.84 -30.55 23.00
C VAL A 36 -19.55 -31.96 22.55
N ALA A 37 -18.57 -32.14 21.64
CA ALA A 37 -18.17 -33.47 21.18
C ALA A 37 -17.68 -34.36 22.32
N ALA A 38 -16.77 -33.83 23.17
CA ALA A 38 -16.25 -34.55 24.32
C ALA A 38 -17.36 -34.96 25.30
N TYR A 39 -18.31 -34.04 25.56
CA TYR A 39 -19.44 -34.35 26.43
C TYR A 39 -20.32 -35.47 25.87
N PHE A 40 -20.64 -35.45 24.58
CA PHE A 40 -21.43 -36.51 23.95
C PHE A 40 -20.72 -37.85 23.91
N VAL A 41 -19.43 -37.86 23.59
CA VAL A 41 -18.61 -39.10 23.59
C VAL A 41 -18.54 -39.73 25.00
N VAL A 42 -18.20 -38.93 26.01
CA VAL A 42 -18.11 -39.41 27.39
C VAL A 42 -19.49 -39.83 27.95
N SER A 43 -20.54 -39.06 27.66
CA SER A 43 -21.91 -39.36 28.04
C SER A 43 -22.33 -40.73 27.44
N GLY A 44 -22.15 -40.90 26.12
CA GLY A 44 -22.46 -42.18 25.46
C GLY A 44 -21.68 -43.35 26.03
N SER A 45 -20.38 -43.15 26.28
CA SER A 45 -19.52 -44.19 26.88
C SER A 45 -20.00 -44.61 28.29
N LEU A 46 -20.30 -43.61 29.13
CA LEU A 46 -20.77 -43.89 30.50
C LEU A 46 -22.11 -44.63 30.54
N TYR A 47 -23.08 -44.20 29.73
CA TYR A 47 -24.38 -44.89 29.63
C TYR A 47 -24.23 -46.28 29.04
N ASN A 48 -23.40 -46.50 28.03
CA ASN A 48 -23.11 -47.82 27.47
C ASN A 48 -22.41 -48.74 28.49
N ASP A 49 -21.49 -48.20 29.29
CA ASP A 49 -20.85 -48.95 30.38
C ASP A 49 -21.86 -49.43 31.44
N VAL A 50 -22.79 -48.56 31.84
CA VAL A 50 -23.89 -48.94 32.75
C VAL A 50 -24.77 -50.04 32.12
N ASN A 51 -25.13 -49.90 30.86
CA ASN A 51 -25.95 -50.88 30.14
C ASN A 51 -25.28 -52.25 30.07
N ASN A 52 -23.99 -52.25 29.65
CA ASN A 52 -23.19 -53.48 29.51
C ASN A 52 -23.01 -54.18 30.87
N ARG A 53 -22.76 -53.40 31.94
CA ARG A 53 -22.64 -53.97 33.30
C ARG A 53 -23.94 -54.60 33.81
N LEU A 54 -25.08 -53.90 33.58
CA LEU A 54 -26.41 -54.44 33.93
C LEU A 54 -26.68 -55.76 33.20
N GLN A 55 -26.42 -55.81 31.88
CA GLN A 55 -26.62 -57.01 31.10
C GLN A 55 -25.68 -58.15 31.57
N GLN A 56 -24.40 -57.89 31.75
CA GLN A 56 -23.45 -58.88 32.24
C GLN A 56 -23.79 -59.43 33.62
N GLN A 57 -24.24 -58.56 34.55
CA GLN A 57 -24.66 -58.99 35.86
C GLN A 57 -25.94 -59.84 35.80
N ALA A 58 -26.92 -59.45 34.97
CA ALA A 58 -28.13 -60.23 34.77
C ALA A 58 -27.81 -61.60 34.16
N ASP A 59 -26.96 -61.66 33.12
CA ASP A 59 -26.55 -62.92 32.47
C ASP A 59 -25.78 -63.83 33.41
N GLN A 60 -24.91 -63.25 34.24
CA GLN A 60 -24.19 -64.04 35.29
C GLN A 60 -25.16 -64.66 36.30
N LEU A 61 -26.16 -63.89 36.71
CA LEU A 61 -27.17 -64.37 37.66
C LEU A 61 -28.06 -65.45 37.06
N VAL A 62 -28.55 -65.25 35.84
CA VAL A 62 -29.45 -66.17 35.13
C VAL A 62 -28.73 -67.46 34.75
N ASN A 63 -27.42 -67.43 34.42
CA ASN A 63 -26.62 -68.61 34.00
C ASN A 63 -25.90 -69.28 35.15
N SER A 64 -25.97 -68.77 36.37
CA SER A 64 -25.35 -69.39 37.54
C SER A 64 -26.11 -70.67 38.01
N GLN A 65 -25.43 -71.55 38.65
CA GLN A 65 -26.07 -72.73 39.29
C GLN A 65 -27.09 -72.31 40.38
N LEU A 66 -26.99 -71.09 40.90
CA LEU A 66 -27.98 -70.46 41.82
C LEU A 66 -29.31 -70.23 41.20
N ALA A 67 -29.43 -70.18 39.85
CA ALA A 67 -30.74 -70.00 39.17
C ALA A 67 -31.75 -71.13 39.42
N SER A 68 -31.29 -72.33 39.74
CA SER A 68 -32.15 -73.47 40.11
C SER A 68 -32.66 -73.41 41.55
N GLU A 69 -32.00 -72.66 42.45
CA GLU A 69 -32.40 -72.46 43.88
C GLU A 69 -33.11 -71.08 44.07
N PHE A 70 -33.27 -70.27 43.03
CA PHE A 70 -33.80 -68.92 43.09
C PHE A 70 -35.20 -68.84 43.69
N ALA A 71 -36.00 -69.86 43.51
CA ALA A 71 -37.36 -69.91 44.02
C ALA A 71 -37.47 -70.00 45.56
N LEU A 72 -36.48 -70.58 46.20
CA LEU A 72 -36.49 -70.84 47.68
C LEU A 72 -35.60 -69.85 48.46
N GLN A 73 -34.61 -69.21 47.86
CA GLN A 73 -33.64 -68.32 48.55
C GLN A 73 -33.57 -66.89 47.91
N SER A 74 -34.52 -66.50 47.07
CA SER A 74 -34.48 -65.28 46.25
C SER A 74 -34.19 -64.02 47.06
N ARG A 75 -34.72 -63.87 48.29
CA ARG A 75 -34.55 -62.65 49.10
C ARG A 75 -33.11 -62.54 49.68
N SER A 76 -32.48 -63.60 50.10
CA SER A 76 -31.11 -63.60 50.66
C SER A 76 -30.05 -63.29 49.56
N THR A 77 -30.27 -63.83 48.35
CA THR A 77 -29.39 -63.62 47.21
C THR A 77 -29.50 -62.15 46.73
N LEU A 78 -30.72 -61.57 46.65
CA LEU A 78 -30.91 -60.20 46.32
C LEU A 78 -30.34 -59.23 47.35
N ILE A 79 -30.41 -59.56 48.65
CA ILE A 79 -29.77 -58.77 49.74
C ILE A 79 -28.25 -58.81 49.59
N ALA A 80 -27.68 -59.99 49.29
CA ALA A 80 -26.24 -60.13 49.05
C ALA A 80 -25.76 -59.32 47.84
N LEU A 81 -26.52 -59.36 46.74
CA LEU A 81 -26.26 -58.56 45.54
C LEU A 81 -26.20 -57.04 45.82
N ARG A 82 -27.09 -56.54 46.63
CA ARG A 82 -27.12 -55.14 47.07
C ARG A 82 -25.96 -54.81 48.02
N ALA A 83 -25.56 -55.74 48.86
CA ALA A 83 -24.43 -55.55 49.78
C ALA A 83 -23.09 -55.34 49.00
N PHE A 84 -22.94 -56.01 47.85
CA PHE A 84 -21.80 -55.82 46.98
C PHE A 84 -21.94 -54.65 45.98
N ASN A 85 -23.19 -54.25 45.66
CA ASN A 85 -23.50 -53.13 44.76
C ASN A 85 -24.61 -52.26 45.34
N PRO A 86 -24.31 -51.26 46.18
CA PRO A 86 -25.33 -50.43 46.86
C PRO A 86 -26.25 -49.63 45.91
N ASN A 87 -25.77 -49.37 44.68
CA ASN A 87 -26.52 -48.63 43.65
C ASN A 87 -27.36 -49.54 42.73
N LEU A 88 -27.38 -50.89 43.01
CA LEU A 88 -28.15 -51.85 42.26
C LEU A 88 -29.34 -52.32 43.05
N ASP A 89 -30.52 -52.04 42.54
CA ASP A 89 -31.77 -52.60 43.06
C ASP A 89 -32.19 -53.77 42.16
N ALA A 90 -32.73 -54.85 42.78
CA ALA A 90 -33.16 -55.99 42.04
C ALA A 90 -34.58 -56.40 42.46
N GLN A 91 -35.39 -56.82 41.48
CA GLN A 91 -36.72 -57.40 41.68
C GLN A 91 -36.82 -58.74 40.92
N ILE A 92 -37.44 -59.71 41.52
CA ILE A 92 -37.86 -60.95 40.86
C ILE A 92 -39.38 -60.97 40.82
N VAL A 93 -39.92 -61.20 39.66
CA VAL A 93 -41.37 -61.39 39.43
C VAL A 93 -41.60 -62.82 39.05
N ALA A 94 -42.29 -63.59 39.95
CA ALA A 94 -42.63 -64.96 39.69
C ALA A 94 -43.78 -65.07 38.68
N PRO A 95 -43.94 -66.23 37.99
CA PRO A 95 -45.10 -66.45 37.10
C PRO A 95 -46.46 -66.32 37.76
N SER A 96 -46.54 -66.48 39.06
CA SER A 96 -47.72 -66.22 39.88
C SER A 96 -48.03 -64.75 40.16
N GLY A 97 -47.18 -63.84 39.68
CA GLY A 97 -47.32 -62.40 39.93
C GLY A 97 -46.75 -61.93 41.29
N VAL A 98 -46.18 -62.86 42.10
CA VAL A 98 -45.53 -62.50 43.36
C VAL A 98 -44.22 -61.79 43.09
N ARG A 99 -43.98 -60.65 43.76
CA ARG A 99 -42.80 -59.82 43.63
C ARG A 99 -41.93 -59.88 44.85
N THR A 100 -40.68 -60.22 44.66
CA THR A 100 -39.65 -60.10 45.71
C THR A 100 -38.68 -59.02 45.30
N ALA A 101 -38.50 -58.00 46.12
CA ALA A 101 -37.65 -56.87 45.80
C ALA A 101 -36.65 -56.57 46.89
N THR A 102 -35.49 -56.00 46.51
CA THR A 102 -34.53 -55.39 47.43
C THR A 102 -34.25 -53.99 46.97
N GLY A 103 -34.09 -53.08 47.94
CA GLY A 103 -33.78 -51.70 47.64
C GLY A 103 -35.02 -50.82 47.57
N GLU A 104 -34.83 -49.67 46.91
CA GLU A 104 -35.94 -48.74 46.70
C GLU A 104 -36.89 -49.28 45.63
N PRO A 105 -38.21 -49.32 45.90
CA PRO A 105 -39.18 -49.73 44.91
C PRO A 105 -39.09 -48.88 43.66
N PHE A 106 -38.98 -49.47 42.51
CA PHE A 106 -39.06 -48.81 41.21
C PHE A 106 -40.26 -49.30 40.44
N GLN A 107 -40.80 -48.41 39.60
CA GLN A 107 -42.02 -48.75 38.86
C GLN A 107 -41.67 -49.68 37.69
N ILE A 108 -42.31 -50.83 37.64
CA ILE A 108 -42.28 -51.76 36.52
C ILE A 108 -43.22 -51.21 35.45
N GLY A 109 -42.71 -50.91 34.25
CA GLY A 109 -43.49 -50.39 33.15
C GLY A 109 -43.93 -51.44 32.15
N ALA A 110 -44.52 -51.02 31.04
CA ALA A 110 -45.02 -51.92 30.01
C ALA A 110 -43.94 -52.80 29.38
N ALA A 111 -42.70 -52.29 29.24
CA ALA A 111 -41.58 -53.02 28.65
C ALA A 111 -41.17 -54.24 29.53
N GLU A 112 -41.05 -54.02 30.85
CA GLU A 112 -40.71 -55.12 31.79
C GLU A 112 -41.87 -56.09 31.91
N ILE A 113 -43.14 -55.63 31.83
CA ILE A 113 -44.34 -56.45 31.87
C ILE A 113 -44.39 -57.36 30.61
N ALA A 114 -43.98 -56.86 29.42
CA ALA A 114 -43.86 -57.68 28.23
C ALA A 114 -42.87 -58.85 28.41
N VAL A 115 -41.74 -58.62 29.10
CA VAL A 115 -40.78 -59.68 29.43
C VAL A 115 -41.40 -60.69 30.43
N VAL A 116 -42.12 -60.21 31.46
CA VAL A 116 -42.82 -61.06 32.45
C VAL A 116 -43.85 -61.95 31.74
N ARG A 117 -44.48 -61.46 30.70
CA ARG A 117 -45.48 -62.22 29.90
C ARG A 117 -44.88 -63.10 28.83
N GLY A 118 -43.54 -63.07 28.64
CA GLY A 118 -42.89 -63.80 27.57
C GLY A 118 -43.12 -63.19 26.16
N GLU A 119 -43.57 -61.95 26.07
CA GLU A 119 -43.80 -61.23 24.82
C GLU A 119 -42.50 -60.58 24.30
N ALA A 120 -41.47 -60.51 25.14
CA ALA A 120 -40.12 -59.99 24.81
C ALA A 120 -39.04 -60.75 25.55
N ASP A 121 -37.87 -60.95 24.87
CA ASP A 121 -36.72 -61.69 25.43
C ASP A 121 -35.96 -60.85 26.47
N SER A 122 -35.99 -59.54 26.38
CA SER A 122 -35.42 -58.61 27.37
C SER A 122 -35.93 -57.23 27.18
N SER A 123 -35.78 -56.37 28.20
CA SER A 123 -36.08 -54.93 28.05
C SER A 123 -35.01 -54.11 28.77
N LEU A 124 -34.62 -52.97 28.14
CA LEU A 124 -33.69 -52.01 28.69
C LEU A 124 -34.29 -50.61 28.55
N ARG A 125 -34.51 -49.90 29.69
CA ARG A 125 -35.02 -48.50 29.62
C ARG A 125 -34.57 -47.68 30.81
N THR A 126 -34.58 -46.36 30.65
CA THR A 126 -34.35 -45.40 31.74
C THR A 126 -35.66 -44.93 32.33
N THR A 127 -35.86 -45.07 33.63
CA THR A 127 -37.06 -44.55 34.33
C THR A 127 -36.70 -44.12 35.76
N GLY A 128 -37.32 -43.05 36.27
CA GLY A 128 -37.12 -42.58 37.63
C GLY A 128 -35.68 -42.30 38.04
N GLY A 129 -34.80 -41.96 37.09
CA GLY A 129 -33.36 -41.76 37.37
C GLY A 129 -32.56 -43.04 37.44
N LYS A 130 -33.16 -44.20 37.17
CA LYS A 130 -32.52 -45.52 37.16
C LYS A 130 -32.51 -46.11 35.73
N GLN A 131 -31.48 -46.88 35.41
CA GLN A 131 -31.42 -47.72 34.24
C GLN A 131 -31.96 -49.09 34.62
N VAL A 132 -33.03 -49.54 33.98
CA VAL A 132 -33.71 -50.79 34.27
C VAL A 132 -33.51 -51.80 33.17
N TYR A 133 -33.09 -53.02 33.54
CA TYR A 133 -32.95 -54.15 32.65
C TYR A 133 -33.73 -55.35 33.13
N ALA A 134 -34.59 -55.92 32.32
CA ALA A 134 -35.37 -57.11 32.63
C ALA A 134 -35.01 -58.28 31.73
N VAL A 135 -34.90 -59.46 32.28
CA VAL A 135 -34.57 -60.69 31.55
C VAL A 135 -35.30 -61.93 32.16
N PRO A 136 -35.79 -62.86 31.37
CA PRO A 136 -36.43 -64.08 31.85
C PRO A 136 -35.43 -65.03 32.48
N VAL A 137 -35.81 -65.73 33.55
CA VAL A 137 -35.04 -66.79 34.22
C VAL A 137 -35.58 -68.15 33.83
N ARG A 138 -34.79 -69.18 33.90
CA ARG A 138 -35.17 -70.56 33.48
C ARG A 138 -36.37 -71.19 34.21
N ASP A 139 -36.70 -70.70 35.38
CA ASP A 139 -37.85 -71.12 36.16
C ASP A 139 -39.17 -70.44 35.77
N GLY A 140 -39.17 -69.65 34.73
CA GLY A 140 -40.29 -68.86 34.29
C GLY A 140 -40.51 -67.55 35.06
N SER A 141 -39.61 -67.20 36.00
CA SER A 141 -39.62 -65.86 36.64
C SER A 141 -38.86 -64.85 35.80
N THR A 142 -39.01 -63.57 36.10
CA THR A 142 -38.29 -62.48 35.45
C THR A 142 -37.42 -61.73 36.46
N LEU A 143 -36.13 -61.67 36.19
CA LEU A 143 -35.20 -60.83 36.93
C LEU A 143 -35.20 -59.41 36.38
N ILE A 144 -35.41 -58.42 37.22
CA ILE A 144 -35.39 -57.00 36.88
C ILE A 144 -34.30 -56.34 37.75
N LEU A 145 -33.29 -55.81 37.09
CA LEU A 145 -32.21 -55.05 37.72
C LEU A 145 -32.38 -53.55 37.41
N ALA A 146 -32.16 -52.73 38.44
CA ALA A 146 -32.23 -51.26 38.28
C ALA A 146 -31.01 -50.63 38.91
N GLN A 147 -30.22 -49.90 38.10
CA GLN A 147 -29.04 -49.19 38.55
C GLN A 147 -29.31 -47.69 38.66
N ASP A 148 -28.95 -47.07 39.78
CA ASP A 148 -29.06 -45.64 39.98
C ASP A 148 -28.05 -44.89 39.08
N LEU A 149 -28.57 -43.93 38.33
CA LEU A 149 -27.81 -43.05 37.43
C LEU A 149 -27.31 -41.79 38.11
N THR A 150 -27.61 -41.57 39.41
CA THR A 150 -27.15 -40.37 40.14
C THR A 150 -25.61 -40.18 40.08
N PRO A 151 -24.77 -41.22 40.28
CA PRO A 151 -23.34 -41.07 40.17
C PRO A 151 -22.87 -40.74 38.76
N THR A 152 -23.48 -41.35 37.75
CA THR A 152 -23.21 -41.06 36.32
C THR A 152 -23.53 -39.63 35.96
N ARG A 153 -24.73 -39.14 36.38
CA ARG A 153 -25.12 -37.74 36.15
C ARG A 153 -24.24 -36.76 36.91
N ALA A 154 -23.83 -37.06 38.13
CA ALA A 154 -22.87 -36.25 38.88
C ALA A 154 -21.50 -36.14 38.17
N ALA A 155 -21.02 -37.26 37.62
CA ALA A 155 -19.79 -37.26 36.84
C ALA A 155 -19.91 -36.39 35.55
N LEU A 156 -21.02 -36.52 34.83
CA LEU A 156 -21.29 -35.70 33.63
C LEU A 156 -21.45 -34.20 33.96
N ASN A 157 -22.10 -33.85 35.07
CA ASN A 157 -22.19 -32.45 35.51
C ASN A 157 -20.83 -31.86 35.89
N ARG A 158 -19.97 -32.64 36.57
CA ARG A 158 -18.58 -32.20 36.83
C ARG A 158 -17.80 -32.00 35.56
N LEU A 159 -17.94 -32.92 34.61
CA LEU A 159 -17.30 -32.79 33.29
C LEU A 159 -17.79 -31.51 32.57
N ALA A 160 -19.10 -31.26 32.56
CA ALA A 160 -19.68 -30.04 31.94
C ALA A 160 -19.12 -28.76 32.57
N ILE A 161 -19.00 -28.70 33.90
CA ILE A 161 -18.41 -27.56 34.61
C ILE A 161 -16.95 -27.35 34.20
N VAL A 162 -16.14 -28.44 34.20
CA VAL A 162 -14.71 -28.38 33.83
C VAL A 162 -14.56 -27.89 32.37
N LEU A 163 -15.31 -28.49 31.46
CA LEU A 163 -15.29 -28.06 30.04
C LEU A 163 -15.67 -26.60 29.87
N THR A 164 -16.67 -26.11 30.60
CA THR A 164 -17.09 -24.70 30.57
C THR A 164 -15.99 -23.77 31.10
N LEU A 165 -15.36 -24.13 32.23
CA LEU A 165 -14.28 -23.31 32.82
C LEU A 165 -13.05 -23.26 31.91
N VAL A 166 -12.65 -24.41 31.37
CA VAL A 166 -11.52 -24.48 30.42
C VAL A 166 -11.82 -23.71 29.16
N GLY A 167 -13.06 -23.80 28.64
CA GLY A 167 -13.51 -23.03 27.50
C GLY A 167 -13.47 -21.52 27.74
N ALA A 168 -13.99 -21.07 28.89
CA ALA A 168 -13.95 -19.65 29.26
C ALA A 168 -12.51 -19.12 29.41
N ALA A 169 -11.62 -19.90 30.02
CA ALA A 169 -10.22 -19.56 30.14
C ALA A 169 -9.52 -19.48 28.76
N GLY A 170 -9.82 -20.41 27.87
CA GLY A 170 -9.30 -20.40 26.49
C GLY A 170 -9.73 -19.17 25.70
N ILE A 171 -11.00 -18.77 25.80
CA ILE A 171 -11.51 -17.56 25.16
C ILE A 171 -10.86 -16.30 25.75
N ALA A 172 -10.70 -16.21 27.07
CA ALA A 172 -10.03 -15.09 27.72
C ALA A 172 -8.57 -14.98 27.27
N LEU A 173 -7.83 -16.10 27.21
CA LEU A 173 -6.45 -16.12 26.72
C LEU A 173 -6.35 -15.69 25.24
N ALA A 174 -7.27 -16.16 24.40
CA ALA A 174 -7.33 -15.76 22.99
C ALA A 174 -7.60 -14.26 22.82
N ALA A 175 -8.47 -13.68 23.64
CA ALA A 175 -8.74 -12.25 23.65
C ALA A 175 -7.49 -11.43 24.06
N VAL A 176 -6.77 -11.87 25.09
CA VAL A 176 -5.52 -11.23 25.53
C VAL A 176 -4.45 -11.32 24.42
N ALA A 177 -4.22 -12.51 23.89
CA ALA A 177 -3.29 -12.73 22.79
C ALA A 177 -3.65 -11.90 21.54
N GLY A 178 -4.91 -11.90 21.14
CA GLY A 178 -5.41 -11.11 20.01
C GLY A 178 -5.23 -9.60 20.21
N THR A 179 -5.40 -9.09 21.45
CA THR A 179 -5.15 -7.67 21.74
C THR A 179 -3.65 -7.34 21.72
N ALA A 180 -2.80 -8.24 22.20
CA ALA A 180 -1.35 -8.07 22.16
C ALA A 180 -0.84 -8.01 20.70
N VAL A 181 -1.21 -8.99 19.88
CA VAL A 181 -0.86 -9.03 18.44
C VAL A 181 -1.41 -7.81 17.70
N GLY A 182 -2.66 -7.41 17.95
CA GLY A 182 -3.25 -6.24 17.32
C GLY A 182 -2.58 -4.92 17.72
N ARG A 183 -2.02 -4.82 18.94
CA ARG A 183 -1.29 -3.62 19.39
C ARG A 183 0.13 -3.55 18.84
N THR A 184 0.86 -4.65 18.89
CA THR A 184 2.26 -4.68 18.44
C THR A 184 2.37 -4.72 16.92
N GLY A 185 1.62 -5.59 16.26
CA GLY A 185 1.69 -5.77 14.81
C GLY A 185 1.15 -4.59 14.01
N LEU A 186 0.12 -3.85 14.52
CA LEU A 186 -0.45 -2.70 13.82
C LEU A 186 0.10 -1.33 14.28
N ALA A 187 1.00 -1.29 15.25
CA ALA A 187 1.62 -0.05 15.72
C ALA A 187 2.40 0.70 14.61
N PRO A 188 3.17 0.01 13.73
CA PRO A 188 3.86 0.66 12.62
C PRO A 188 2.89 1.31 11.63
N VAL A 189 1.78 0.65 11.29
CA VAL A 189 0.74 1.21 10.40
C VAL A 189 0.17 2.50 10.98
N ALA A 190 -0.14 2.52 12.28
CA ALA A 190 -0.64 3.73 12.95
C ALA A 190 0.40 4.85 13.00
N ARG A 191 1.70 4.53 13.02
CA ARG A 191 2.79 5.53 12.90
C ARG A 191 2.85 6.12 11.49
N LEU A 192 2.79 5.26 10.47
CA LEU A 192 2.78 5.66 9.07
C LEU A 192 1.58 6.57 8.77
N THR A 193 0.37 6.17 9.19
CA THR A 193 -0.85 7.00 9.00
C THR A 193 -0.68 8.40 9.60
N ARG A 194 -0.20 8.48 10.85
CA ARG A 194 0.04 9.78 11.49
C ARG A 194 1.11 10.62 10.79
N ALA A 195 2.10 10.00 10.20
CA ALA A 195 3.12 10.71 9.42
C ALA A 195 2.54 11.25 8.10
N VAL A 196 1.75 10.45 7.38
CA VAL A 196 1.01 10.92 6.19
C VAL A 196 0.09 12.10 6.52
N GLU A 197 -0.68 12.02 7.61
CA GLU A 197 -1.53 13.12 8.08
C GLU A 197 -0.74 14.38 8.46
N ARG A 198 0.47 14.21 9.01
CA ARG A 198 1.36 15.32 9.34
C ARG A 198 1.86 15.99 8.06
N VAL A 199 2.38 15.21 7.10
CA VAL A 199 2.81 15.73 5.79
C VAL A 199 1.67 16.51 5.13
N ALA A 200 0.46 15.94 5.09
CA ALA A 200 -0.70 16.58 4.47
C ALA A 200 -1.13 17.91 5.13
N ARG A 201 -0.87 18.10 6.43
CA ARG A 201 -1.27 19.31 7.16
C ARG A 201 -0.18 20.34 7.34
N THR A 202 1.07 19.92 7.45
CA THR A 202 2.19 20.78 7.87
C THR A 202 3.33 20.83 6.88
N ASP A 203 3.24 20.06 5.78
CA ASP A 203 4.33 19.92 4.81
C ASP A 203 5.68 19.46 5.42
N ASP A 204 5.65 18.82 6.60
CA ASP A 204 6.84 18.29 7.27
C ASP A 204 7.26 16.97 6.61
N LEU A 205 8.27 17.04 5.75
CA LEU A 205 8.80 15.92 4.96
C LEU A 205 9.84 15.08 5.72
N ARG A 206 9.91 15.15 7.04
CA ARG A 206 10.88 14.37 7.82
C ARG A 206 10.67 12.86 7.62
N PRO A 207 11.76 12.10 7.40
CA PRO A 207 11.68 10.67 7.25
C PRO A 207 11.10 9.99 8.50
N ILE A 208 10.36 8.91 8.28
CA ILE A 208 9.79 8.05 9.31
C ILE A 208 10.84 7.01 9.71
N PRO A 209 11.12 6.78 11.00
CA PRO A 209 12.03 5.72 11.41
C PRO A 209 11.55 4.35 10.92
N VAL A 210 12.39 3.67 10.15
CA VAL A 210 12.13 2.30 9.69
C VAL A 210 12.50 1.34 10.82
N SER A 211 11.62 0.40 11.16
CA SER A 211 11.84 -0.59 12.23
C SER A 211 11.37 -1.95 11.74
N GLY A 212 12.23 -2.97 11.85
CA GLY A 212 11.96 -4.33 11.39
C GLY A 212 12.37 -4.55 9.92
N ASP A 213 12.12 -5.78 9.44
CA ASP A 213 12.48 -6.25 8.09
C ASP A 213 11.25 -6.79 7.33
N ASP A 214 10.04 -6.49 7.83
CA ASP A 214 8.78 -6.94 7.28
C ASP A 214 8.26 -6.06 6.13
N GLU A 215 7.11 -6.39 5.60
CA GLU A 215 6.45 -5.65 4.51
C GLU A 215 6.14 -4.21 4.91
N ILE A 216 5.89 -3.95 6.19
CA ILE A 216 5.61 -2.61 6.70
C ILE A 216 6.90 -1.77 6.76
N ALA A 217 8.02 -2.37 7.12
CA ALA A 217 9.33 -1.72 7.07
C ALA A 217 9.68 -1.33 5.63
N ARG A 218 9.45 -2.23 4.65
CA ARG A 218 9.66 -1.94 3.23
C ARG A 218 8.73 -0.84 2.72
N LEU A 219 7.44 -0.86 3.09
CA LEU A 219 6.50 0.22 2.76
C LEU A 219 6.95 1.56 3.34
N THR A 220 7.43 1.57 4.59
CA THR A 220 7.96 2.78 5.23
C THR A 220 9.18 3.33 4.51
N ALA A 221 10.10 2.46 4.07
CA ALA A 221 11.27 2.84 3.30
C ALA A 221 10.89 3.45 1.94
N THR A 222 9.96 2.84 1.21
CA THR A 222 9.46 3.37 -0.07
C THR A 222 8.76 4.72 0.11
N PHE A 223 7.98 4.87 1.19
CA PHE A 223 7.35 6.15 1.52
C PHE A 223 8.39 7.23 1.83
N ASN A 224 9.47 6.89 2.54
CA ASN A 224 10.57 7.83 2.79
C ASN A 224 11.26 8.27 1.48
N GLN A 225 11.46 7.36 0.53
CA GLN A 225 11.99 7.72 -0.80
C GLN A 225 11.09 8.73 -1.51
N MET A 226 9.76 8.53 -1.44
CA MET A 226 8.80 9.51 -1.97
C MET A 226 8.90 10.87 -1.27
N LEU A 227 9.06 10.90 0.07
CA LEU A 227 9.22 12.16 0.81
C LEU A 227 10.50 12.90 0.41
N VAL A 228 11.61 12.19 0.20
CA VAL A 228 12.87 12.77 -0.27
C VAL A 228 12.67 13.37 -1.67
N ALA A 229 12.12 12.61 -2.61
CA ALA A 229 11.86 13.08 -3.97
C ALA A 229 10.93 14.31 -3.99
N LEU A 230 9.89 14.33 -3.15
CA LEU A 230 8.99 15.48 -3.01
C LEU A 230 9.73 16.69 -2.42
N GLY A 231 10.60 16.48 -1.43
CA GLY A 231 11.43 17.53 -0.84
C GLY A 231 12.36 18.18 -1.86
N GLU A 232 13.07 17.36 -2.64
CA GLU A 232 13.96 17.83 -3.71
C GLU A 232 13.19 18.59 -4.82
N SER A 233 11.99 18.11 -5.18
CA SER A 233 11.15 18.79 -6.16
C SER A 233 10.71 20.17 -5.66
N ARG A 234 10.27 20.27 -4.41
CA ARG A 234 9.89 21.57 -3.81
C ARG A 234 11.04 22.53 -3.66
N GLU A 235 12.21 22.02 -3.29
CA GLU A 235 13.40 22.86 -3.16
C GLU A 235 13.82 23.42 -4.53
N ARG A 236 13.78 22.58 -5.59
CA ARG A 236 14.03 23.03 -6.97
C ARG A 236 13.03 24.09 -7.40
N GLN A 237 11.72 23.90 -7.11
CA GLN A 237 10.67 24.86 -7.41
C GLN A 237 10.85 26.18 -6.65
N SER A 238 11.19 26.10 -5.35
CA SER A 238 11.42 27.29 -4.52
C SER A 238 12.62 28.10 -4.99
N ARG A 239 13.71 27.43 -5.35
CA ARG A 239 14.89 28.10 -5.95
C ARG A 239 14.53 28.77 -7.26
N LEU A 240 13.78 28.07 -8.17
CA LEU A 240 13.35 28.65 -9.42
C LEU A 240 12.54 29.93 -9.21
N VAL A 241 11.59 29.94 -8.27
CA VAL A 241 10.77 31.14 -7.98
C VAL A 241 11.61 32.26 -7.40
N ALA A 242 12.55 31.96 -6.50
CA ALA A 242 13.46 32.96 -5.90
C ALA A 242 14.38 33.58 -6.95
N ASP A 243 15.02 32.77 -7.78
CA ASP A 243 15.94 33.20 -8.83
C ASP A 243 15.18 34.01 -9.91
N ALA A 244 14.00 33.53 -10.35
CA ALA A 244 13.13 34.27 -11.25
C ALA A 244 12.75 35.64 -10.70
N GLY A 245 12.42 35.72 -9.38
CA GLY A 245 12.09 36.98 -8.73
C GLY A 245 13.23 37.99 -8.77
N HIS A 246 14.46 37.51 -8.56
CA HIS A 246 15.65 38.37 -8.63
C HIS A 246 15.93 38.83 -10.05
N GLU A 247 15.89 37.96 -11.05
CA GLU A 247 16.21 38.26 -12.44
C GLU A 247 15.13 39.13 -13.12
N LEU A 248 13.86 39.00 -12.71
CA LEU A 248 12.79 39.90 -13.19
C LEU A 248 12.87 41.30 -12.57
N LYS A 249 13.33 41.44 -11.32
CA LYS A 249 13.36 42.72 -10.60
C LYS A 249 14.32 43.72 -11.25
N THR A 250 15.47 43.27 -11.71
CA THR A 250 16.51 44.13 -12.30
C THR A 250 16.04 44.85 -13.58
N PRO A 251 15.61 44.13 -14.64
CA PRO A 251 15.13 44.80 -15.87
C PRO A 251 13.85 45.61 -15.63
N LEU A 252 12.96 45.16 -14.73
CA LEU A 252 11.74 45.93 -14.40
C LEU A 252 12.08 47.27 -13.72
N THR A 253 13.10 47.30 -12.84
CA THR A 253 13.55 48.54 -12.21
C THR A 253 14.16 49.49 -13.22
N SER A 254 15.00 49.00 -14.14
CA SER A 254 15.60 49.78 -15.22
C SER A 254 14.52 50.30 -16.19
N LEU A 255 13.58 49.43 -16.58
CA LEU A 255 12.44 49.80 -17.43
C LEU A 255 11.63 50.94 -16.79
N ARG A 256 11.31 50.81 -15.51
CA ARG A 256 10.58 51.88 -14.78
C ARG A 256 11.35 53.19 -14.80
N THR A 257 12.67 53.16 -14.51
CA THR A 257 13.49 54.39 -14.53
C THR A 257 13.52 55.05 -15.90
N ASN A 258 13.72 54.27 -16.96
CA ASN A 258 13.77 54.78 -18.33
C ASN A 258 12.41 55.36 -18.76
N VAL A 259 11.30 54.74 -18.40
CA VAL A 259 9.94 55.25 -18.65
C VAL A 259 9.67 56.53 -17.83
N GLU A 260 10.08 56.59 -16.55
CA GLU A 260 9.97 57.79 -15.70
C GLU A 260 10.75 58.94 -16.29
N LEU A 261 11.96 58.70 -16.84
CA LEU A 261 12.75 59.71 -17.54
C LEU A 261 12.06 60.21 -18.82
N LEU A 262 11.51 59.33 -19.64
CA LEU A 262 10.75 59.70 -20.85
C LEU A 262 9.51 60.53 -20.54
N ILE A 263 8.76 60.16 -19.48
CA ILE A 263 7.60 60.94 -19.01
C ILE A 263 8.03 62.29 -18.47
N ALA A 264 9.10 62.39 -17.70
CA ALA A 264 9.61 63.62 -17.17
C ALA A 264 10.04 64.60 -18.28
N ALA A 265 10.71 64.07 -19.31
CA ALA A 265 11.13 64.84 -20.47
C ALA A 265 9.97 65.31 -21.36
N SER A 266 8.80 64.69 -21.27
CA SER A 266 7.62 65.03 -22.03
C SER A 266 6.75 66.11 -21.37
N ARG A 267 7.09 66.57 -20.15
CA ARG A 267 6.31 67.58 -19.42
C ARG A 267 6.51 68.99 -19.99
N PRO A 268 5.50 69.83 -20.03
CA PRO A 268 5.65 71.25 -20.40
C PRO A 268 6.68 71.97 -19.48
N GLY A 269 7.71 72.58 -20.07
CA GLY A 269 8.76 73.29 -19.34
C GLY A 269 9.93 72.38 -18.86
N ALA A 270 9.97 71.11 -19.20
CA ALA A 270 11.10 70.23 -18.93
C ALA A 270 12.34 70.60 -19.77
N PRO A 271 13.56 70.36 -19.30
CA PRO A 271 14.77 70.47 -20.07
C PRO A 271 14.65 69.64 -21.37
N THR A 272 15.02 70.23 -22.52
CA THR A 272 14.97 69.52 -23.79
C THR A 272 16.06 68.45 -23.83
N ILE A 273 15.67 67.15 -23.84
CA ILE A 273 16.59 66.06 -24.10
C ILE A 273 16.96 66.01 -25.59
N PRO A 274 18.23 65.83 -25.96
CA PRO A 274 18.61 65.62 -27.35
C PRO A 274 17.83 64.50 -28.01
N VAL A 275 17.50 64.65 -29.29
CA VAL A 275 16.70 63.63 -30.03
C VAL A 275 17.43 62.29 -30.06
N SER A 276 18.78 62.26 -30.05
CA SER A 276 19.61 61.07 -29.93
C SER A 276 19.34 60.30 -28.62
N ASP A 277 19.37 61.02 -27.50
CA ASP A 277 19.25 60.46 -26.17
C ASP A 277 17.83 59.92 -25.92
N ARG A 278 16.82 60.63 -26.44
CA ARG A 278 15.45 60.16 -26.41
C ARG A 278 15.25 58.87 -27.21
N ARG A 279 15.84 58.79 -28.42
CA ARG A 279 15.79 57.56 -29.23
C ARG A 279 16.53 56.38 -28.53
N SER A 280 17.65 56.68 -27.90
CA SER A 280 18.38 55.67 -27.12
C SER A 280 17.53 55.13 -25.96
N LEU A 281 16.87 56.02 -25.17
CA LEU A 281 15.94 55.61 -24.10
C LEU A 281 14.75 54.80 -24.62
N GLU A 282 14.16 55.19 -25.77
CA GLU A 282 13.07 54.45 -26.41
C GLU A 282 13.53 53.04 -26.86
N GLN A 283 14.76 52.92 -27.41
CA GLN A 283 15.36 51.64 -27.80
C GLN A 283 15.67 50.76 -26.59
N ASP A 284 16.19 51.35 -25.49
CA ASP A 284 16.47 50.64 -24.25
C ASP A 284 15.19 50.07 -23.62
N VAL A 285 14.09 50.87 -23.61
CA VAL A 285 12.77 50.41 -23.14
C VAL A 285 12.26 49.22 -23.95
N MET A 286 12.34 49.32 -25.29
CA MET A 286 11.89 48.22 -26.18
C MET A 286 12.75 46.99 -26.03
N GLY A 287 14.08 47.17 -25.88
CA GLY A 287 15.01 46.06 -25.60
C GLY A 287 14.69 45.35 -24.31
N GLN A 288 14.45 46.09 -23.22
CA GLN A 288 14.08 45.53 -21.91
C GLN A 288 12.75 44.80 -21.91
N ILE A 289 11.73 45.32 -22.64
CA ILE A 289 10.43 44.62 -22.82
C ILE A 289 10.66 43.28 -23.53
N SER A 290 11.47 43.28 -24.59
CA SER A 290 11.78 42.07 -25.35
C SER A 290 12.51 41.02 -24.45
N GLU A 291 13.48 41.49 -23.68
CA GLU A 291 14.23 40.64 -22.74
C GLU A 291 13.34 40.03 -21.64
N LEU A 292 12.45 40.86 -21.05
CA LEU A 292 11.46 40.39 -20.08
C LEU A 292 10.50 39.36 -20.70
N SER A 293 10.04 39.59 -21.93
CA SER A 293 9.13 38.66 -22.61
C SER A 293 9.80 37.31 -22.86
N GLN A 294 11.09 37.32 -23.26
CA GLN A 294 11.88 36.10 -23.45
C GLN A 294 12.09 35.38 -22.12
N LEU A 295 12.48 36.12 -21.08
CA LEU A 295 12.72 35.54 -19.75
C LEU A 295 11.46 34.87 -19.15
N VAL A 296 10.30 35.51 -19.28
CA VAL A 296 9.01 34.93 -18.88
C VAL A 296 8.71 33.66 -19.70
N GLY A 297 8.93 33.69 -21.01
CA GLY A 297 8.79 32.50 -21.86
C GLY A 297 9.70 31.34 -21.44
N ASP A 298 10.95 31.63 -21.10
CA ASP A 298 11.92 30.65 -20.63
C ASP A 298 11.53 30.05 -19.27
N LEU A 299 11.02 30.89 -18.36
CA LEU A 299 10.54 30.45 -17.04
C LEU A 299 9.30 29.55 -17.12
N VAL A 300 8.32 29.91 -17.97
CA VAL A 300 7.11 29.10 -18.19
C VAL A 300 7.48 27.73 -18.73
N GLU A 301 8.46 27.66 -19.63
CA GLU A 301 8.91 26.39 -20.18
C GLU A 301 9.63 25.54 -19.13
N LEU A 302 10.56 26.13 -18.37
CA LEU A 302 11.22 25.44 -17.27
C LEU A 302 10.23 24.90 -16.23
N ALA A 303 9.13 25.62 -15.98
CA ALA A 303 8.08 25.18 -15.07
C ALA A 303 7.19 24.08 -15.68
N ARG A 304 6.94 24.13 -17.00
CA ARG A 304 6.12 23.15 -17.72
C ARG A 304 6.82 21.79 -17.87
N GLU A 305 8.12 21.81 -18.10
CA GLU A 305 8.92 20.59 -18.27
C GLU A 305 9.03 19.76 -16.97
N ASP A 306 8.93 20.39 -15.79
CA ASP A 306 8.86 19.68 -14.51
C ASP A 306 7.54 18.92 -14.30
N SER A 307 6.51 19.17 -15.13
CA SER A 307 5.15 18.60 -14.98
C SER A 307 4.96 17.23 -15.64
N GLY A 308 5.88 16.77 -16.49
CA GLY A 308 5.82 15.43 -17.12
C GLY A 308 4.68 15.22 -18.14
N ASP A 309 3.96 16.26 -18.54
CA ASP A 309 2.69 16.21 -19.30
C ASP A 309 2.85 16.08 -20.82
N VAL A 310 4.06 15.91 -21.37
CA VAL A 310 4.25 15.78 -22.83
C VAL A 310 4.35 14.31 -23.21
N GLU A 311 3.39 13.82 -24.00
CA GLU A 311 3.47 12.49 -24.60
C GLU A 311 4.61 12.45 -25.63
N PRO A 312 5.58 11.53 -25.48
CA PRO A 312 6.67 11.41 -26.44
C PRO A 312 6.14 11.00 -27.83
N GLU A 313 6.60 11.68 -28.88
CA GLU A 313 6.25 11.39 -30.27
C GLU A 313 7.51 11.13 -31.12
N PRO A 314 7.40 10.50 -32.31
CA PRO A 314 8.48 10.40 -33.25
C PRO A 314 8.83 11.79 -33.81
N VAL A 315 10.07 12.19 -33.68
CA VAL A 315 10.58 13.51 -34.11
C VAL A 315 11.66 13.36 -35.17
N ALA A 316 11.45 13.94 -36.34
CA ALA A 316 12.50 14.11 -37.34
C ALA A 316 13.39 15.28 -36.91
N VAL A 317 14.55 14.97 -36.34
CA VAL A 317 15.45 15.96 -35.73
C VAL A 317 16.01 16.92 -36.75
N SER A 318 16.31 16.46 -37.98
CA SER A 318 16.74 17.32 -39.11
C SER A 318 15.74 18.43 -39.39
N ASP A 319 14.44 18.12 -39.42
CA ASP A 319 13.38 19.09 -39.70
C ASP A 319 13.25 20.10 -38.55
N VAL A 320 13.48 19.66 -37.31
CA VAL A 320 13.50 20.52 -36.11
C VAL A 320 14.66 21.49 -36.18
N VAL A 321 15.85 21.03 -36.56
CA VAL A 321 17.05 21.87 -36.72
C VAL A 321 16.82 22.90 -37.82
N ASP A 322 16.24 22.50 -38.96
CA ASP A 322 15.94 23.41 -40.05
C ASP A 322 14.97 24.54 -39.64
N ARG A 323 13.89 24.19 -38.93
CA ARG A 323 12.95 25.21 -38.41
C ARG A 323 13.60 26.18 -37.42
N ALA A 324 14.46 25.67 -36.54
CA ALA A 324 15.19 26.51 -35.59
C ALA A 324 16.13 27.48 -36.34
N LEU A 325 16.89 26.98 -37.31
CA LEU A 325 17.81 27.78 -38.14
C LEU A 325 17.08 28.86 -38.93
N GLU A 326 15.92 28.57 -39.52
CA GLU A 326 15.11 29.57 -40.21
C GLU A 326 14.69 30.74 -39.27
N ARG A 327 14.40 30.40 -37.98
CA ARG A 327 14.04 31.44 -36.98
C ARG A 327 15.25 32.30 -36.63
N VAL A 328 16.43 31.70 -36.42
CA VAL A 328 17.65 32.47 -36.11
C VAL A 328 18.08 33.32 -37.26
N ARG A 329 18.10 32.81 -38.51
CA ARG A 329 18.42 33.55 -39.72
C ARG A 329 17.55 34.81 -39.93
N ARG A 330 16.28 34.76 -39.54
CA ARG A 330 15.36 35.93 -39.58
C ARG A 330 15.73 37.03 -38.58
N ARG A 331 16.42 36.69 -37.50
CA ARG A 331 16.84 37.66 -36.46
C ARG A 331 18.25 38.19 -36.65
N ARG A 332 19.13 37.34 -37.21
CA ARG A 332 20.56 37.63 -37.38
C ARG A 332 20.93 37.47 -38.84
N HIS A 333 20.84 38.57 -39.57
CA HIS A 333 21.22 38.62 -40.99
C HIS A 333 22.70 38.89 -41.20
N ASP A 334 23.45 39.18 -40.14
CA ASP A 334 24.85 39.56 -40.14
C ASP A 334 25.79 38.36 -39.89
N VAL A 335 25.26 37.13 -39.76
CA VAL A 335 25.99 35.90 -39.53
C VAL A 335 25.58 34.87 -40.59
N GLU A 336 26.59 34.17 -41.16
CA GLU A 336 26.35 33.05 -42.07
C GLU A 336 26.21 31.74 -41.34
N PHE A 337 25.36 30.83 -41.84
CA PHE A 337 25.17 29.48 -41.29
C PHE A 337 25.57 28.44 -42.32
N GLU A 338 26.69 27.72 -42.05
CA GLU A 338 27.05 26.51 -42.78
C GLU A 338 26.38 25.32 -42.12
N VAL A 339 25.54 24.60 -42.88
CA VAL A 339 24.68 23.57 -42.37
C VAL A 339 24.90 22.26 -43.08
N ASP A 340 25.21 21.20 -42.32
CA ASP A 340 25.38 19.85 -42.80
C ASP A 340 24.57 18.89 -41.92
N LEU A 341 23.38 18.53 -42.40
CA LEU A 341 22.41 17.71 -41.65
C LEU A 341 22.25 16.35 -42.31
N MET A 342 21.98 15.37 -41.47
CA MET A 342 21.60 14.01 -41.90
C MET A 342 20.19 13.67 -41.35
N PRO A 343 19.44 12.78 -42.02
CA PRO A 343 18.21 12.29 -41.47
C PRO A 343 18.45 11.57 -40.14
N TRP A 344 17.70 11.99 -39.10
CA TRP A 344 17.71 11.35 -37.78
C TRP A 344 16.36 11.47 -37.10
N TYR A 345 15.91 10.37 -36.51
CA TYR A 345 14.64 10.26 -35.83
C TYR A 345 14.86 9.93 -34.36
N SER A 346 14.34 10.76 -33.49
CA SER A 346 14.34 10.55 -32.02
C SER A 346 12.92 10.38 -31.53
N PHE A 347 12.73 9.89 -30.32
CA PHE A 347 11.43 9.77 -29.68
C PHE A 347 11.36 10.74 -28.51
N GLY A 348 10.45 11.72 -28.55
CA GLY A 348 10.39 12.73 -27.50
C GLY A 348 9.49 13.93 -27.80
N ASP A 349 9.83 15.07 -27.20
CA ASP A 349 9.14 16.36 -27.36
C ASP A 349 9.76 17.18 -28.46
N SER A 350 9.04 17.28 -29.60
CA SER A 350 9.48 18.05 -30.77
C SER A 350 9.69 19.53 -30.45
N ALA A 351 8.81 20.14 -29.64
CA ALA A 351 8.90 21.53 -29.25
C ALA A 351 10.10 21.80 -28.32
N GLY A 352 10.36 20.89 -27.39
CA GLY A 352 11.52 20.95 -26.50
C GLY A 352 12.83 20.86 -27.27
N ILE A 353 12.95 19.90 -28.21
CA ILE A 353 14.14 19.75 -29.06
C ILE A 353 14.34 21.00 -29.94
N GLU A 354 13.28 21.51 -30.59
CA GLU A 354 13.36 22.75 -31.40
C GLU A 354 13.89 23.92 -30.57
N ARG A 355 13.41 24.06 -29.34
CA ARG A 355 13.84 25.12 -28.44
C ARG A 355 15.31 24.95 -27.98
N ALA A 356 15.74 23.74 -27.70
CA ALA A 356 17.15 23.49 -27.37
C ALA A 356 18.06 23.90 -28.53
N VAL A 357 17.73 23.48 -29.76
CA VAL A 357 18.49 23.85 -30.97
C VAL A 357 18.45 25.36 -31.19
N LEU A 358 17.28 25.99 -31.04
CA LEU A 358 17.13 27.44 -31.16
C LEU A 358 18.03 28.19 -30.16
N ASN A 359 18.08 27.75 -28.89
CA ASN A 359 18.93 28.36 -27.87
C ASN A 359 20.40 28.23 -28.17
N VAL A 360 20.85 27.08 -28.67
CA VAL A 360 22.24 26.88 -29.06
C VAL A 360 22.59 27.75 -30.27
N CYS A 361 21.76 27.76 -31.32
CA CYS A 361 22.01 28.54 -32.53
C CYS A 361 21.92 30.06 -32.31
N ASP A 362 20.94 30.52 -31.51
CA ASP A 362 20.81 31.95 -31.12
C ASP A 362 22.07 32.36 -30.31
N ASN A 363 22.55 31.50 -29.41
CA ASN A 363 23.77 31.78 -28.64
C ASN A 363 25.00 31.86 -29.52
N ALA A 364 25.21 30.89 -30.43
CA ALA A 364 26.29 30.89 -31.37
C ALA A 364 26.27 32.13 -32.27
N ALA A 365 25.11 32.51 -32.82
CA ALA A 365 24.96 33.69 -33.64
C ALA A 365 25.19 35.01 -32.87
N LYS A 366 24.80 35.07 -31.58
CA LYS A 366 24.99 36.22 -30.69
C LYS A 366 26.46 36.51 -30.41
N TRP A 367 27.27 35.47 -30.24
CA TRP A 367 28.68 35.58 -29.88
C TRP A 367 29.62 35.66 -31.12
N SER A 368 29.13 35.24 -32.29
CA SER A 368 29.90 35.40 -33.54
C SER A 368 30.05 36.87 -33.92
N PRO A 369 31.20 37.28 -34.47
CA PRO A 369 31.39 38.62 -35.03
C PRO A 369 30.48 38.83 -36.25
N ALA A 370 30.22 40.08 -36.61
CA ALA A 370 29.47 40.41 -37.83
C ALA A 370 30.25 39.90 -39.06
N GLY A 371 29.59 39.20 -39.96
CA GLY A 371 30.20 38.49 -41.10
C GLY A 371 30.86 37.17 -40.73
N GLY A 372 30.74 36.72 -39.46
CA GLY A 372 31.24 35.43 -39.01
C GLY A 372 30.32 34.27 -39.42
N THR A 373 30.89 33.06 -39.37
CA THR A 373 30.21 31.80 -39.76
C THR A 373 29.89 30.97 -38.53
N VAL A 374 28.65 30.50 -38.40
CA VAL A 374 28.22 29.47 -37.44
C VAL A 374 28.08 28.15 -38.19
N THR A 375 28.86 27.15 -37.79
CA THR A 375 28.80 25.80 -38.40
C THR A 375 27.83 24.93 -37.59
N VAL A 376 26.85 24.34 -38.27
CA VAL A 376 25.90 23.40 -37.70
C VAL A 376 26.03 22.07 -38.40
N ARG A 377 26.45 21.04 -37.67
CA ARG A 377 26.67 19.71 -38.23
C ARG A 377 25.95 18.64 -37.42
N MET A 378 25.29 17.73 -38.12
CA MET A 378 24.72 16.51 -37.54
C MET A 378 25.44 15.28 -38.02
N GLN A 379 25.88 14.42 -37.11
CA GLN A 379 26.57 13.16 -37.46
C GLN A 379 26.10 12.03 -36.54
N ALA A 380 26.07 10.79 -37.07
CA ALA A 380 25.87 9.61 -36.27
C ALA A 380 27.16 9.23 -35.54
N VAL A 381 27.13 9.24 -34.22
CA VAL A 381 28.25 8.72 -33.39
C VAL A 381 28.17 7.20 -33.29
N SER A 382 26.95 6.66 -33.35
CA SER A 382 26.67 5.22 -33.44
C SER A 382 25.31 5.00 -34.13
N ASP A 383 24.93 3.75 -34.34
CA ASP A 383 23.57 3.40 -34.89
C ASP A 383 22.41 3.89 -34.03
N ALA A 384 22.67 4.20 -32.75
CA ALA A 384 21.64 4.58 -31.77
C ALA A 384 21.81 6.01 -31.21
N VAL A 385 22.85 6.74 -31.56
CA VAL A 385 23.15 8.08 -31.03
C VAL A 385 23.66 8.99 -32.13
N MET A 386 23.04 10.15 -32.25
CA MET A 386 23.56 11.24 -33.07
C MET A 386 24.16 12.36 -32.23
N GLU A 387 25.04 13.14 -32.82
CA GLU A 387 25.61 14.36 -32.28
C GLU A 387 25.29 15.53 -33.20
N LEU A 388 24.66 16.57 -32.61
CA LEU A 388 24.51 17.87 -33.22
C LEU A 388 25.58 18.81 -32.68
N THR A 389 26.47 19.27 -33.53
CA THR A 389 27.55 20.22 -33.21
C THR A 389 27.16 21.59 -33.72
N VAL A 390 27.23 22.62 -32.88
CA VAL A 390 27.11 24.02 -33.28
C VAL A 390 28.35 24.75 -32.82
N ALA A 391 29.11 25.27 -33.79
CA ALA A 391 30.38 25.95 -33.56
C ALA A 391 30.30 27.40 -34.00
N ASP A 392 30.73 28.33 -33.14
CA ASP A 392 30.77 29.76 -33.40
C ASP A 392 32.20 30.28 -33.59
N GLN A 393 32.32 31.52 -34.02
CA GLN A 393 33.61 32.22 -34.16
C GLN A 393 33.78 33.34 -33.10
N GLY A 394 33.16 33.14 -31.94
CA GLY A 394 33.22 34.09 -30.83
C GLY A 394 34.48 33.99 -29.99
N PRO A 395 34.47 34.54 -28.78
CA PRO A 395 35.61 34.50 -27.84
C PRO A 395 35.81 33.12 -27.21
N GLY A 396 34.87 32.18 -27.38
CA GLY A 396 34.88 30.89 -26.71
C GLY A 396 34.40 30.96 -25.26
N ILE A 397 34.43 29.80 -24.57
CA ILE A 397 34.05 29.68 -23.16
C ILE A 397 35.24 29.11 -22.38
N PRO A 398 35.76 29.86 -21.36
CA PRO A 398 36.82 29.40 -20.50
C PRO A 398 36.54 28.04 -19.87
N GLU A 399 37.51 27.16 -19.76
CA GLU A 399 37.34 25.80 -19.24
C GLU A 399 36.67 25.77 -17.88
N GLN A 400 36.99 26.70 -16.98
CA GLN A 400 36.41 26.85 -15.66
C GLN A 400 34.89 27.19 -15.65
N ASP A 401 34.39 27.78 -16.74
CA ASP A 401 33.01 28.21 -16.89
C ASP A 401 32.13 27.19 -17.65
N ARG A 402 32.75 26.17 -18.33
CA ARG A 402 32.04 25.22 -19.23
C ARG A 402 30.97 24.39 -18.54
N GLU A 403 31.15 24.05 -17.27
CA GLU A 403 30.11 23.37 -16.47
C GLU A 403 29.09 24.35 -15.92
N LEU A 404 29.54 25.53 -15.52
CA LEU A 404 28.74 26.58 -14.88
C LEU A 404 27.74 27.25 -15.84
N VAL A 405 28.04 27.33 -17.13
CA VAL A 405 27.14 27.98 -18.12
C VAL A 405 25.85 27.16 -18.37
N PHE A 406 25.78 25.94 -17.88
CA PHE A 406 24.57 25.12 -17.85
C PHE A 406 23.73 25.34 -16.59
N GLU A 407 24.25 26.08 -15.60
CA GLU A 407 23.47 26.44 -14.43
C GLU A 407 22.50 27.58 -14.78
N ARG A 408 21.33 27.58 -14.17
CA ARG A 408 20.29 28.56 -14.38
C ARG A 408 20.79 29.95 -13.97
N PHE A 409 20.54 30.96 -14.82
CA PHE A 409 20.93 32.36 -14.61
C PHE A 409 22.44 32.63 -14.53
N HIS A 410 23.27 31.62 -14.79
CA HIS A 410 24.71 31.82 -14.80
C HIS A 410 25.15 32.59 -16.06
N ARG A 411 25.95 33.64 -15.85
CA ARG A 411 26.53 34.46 -16.92
C ARG A 411 27.98 34.80 -16.57
N SER A 412 28.88 34.54 -17.51
CA SER A 412 30.28 34.96 -17.39
C SER A 412 30.39 36.47 -17.24
N ARG A 413 31.54 36.97 -16.83
CA ARG A 413 31.74 38.43 -16.68
C ARG A 413 31.55 39.15 -18.00
N GLU A 414 32.03 38.60 -19.11
CA GLU A 414 31.88 39.15 -20.44
C GLU A 414 30.41 39.10 -20.92
N ALA A 415 29.68 38.04 -20.58
CA ALA A 415 28.27 37.86 -20.95
C ALA A 415 27.34 38.82 -20.23
N ARG A 416 27.72 39.41 -19.09
CA ARG A 416 26.86 40.37 -18.35
C ARG A 416 26.64 41.68 -19.09
N ALA A 417 27.54 42.06 -20.00
CA ALA A 417 27.40 43.23 -20.83
C ALA A 417 26.45 43.07 -22.05
N MET A 418 26.06 41.84 -22.36
CA MET A 418 25.23 41.50 -23.51
C MET A 418 23.80 41.13 -23.05
N PRO A 419 22.72 41.41 -23.80
CA PRO A 419 21.37 41.01 -23.41
C PRO A 419 21.23 39.48 -23.32
N GLY A 420 20.44 38.97 -22.36
CA GLY A 420 20.09 37.54 -22.25
C GLY A 420 19.87 37.07 -20.83
N SER A 421 19.00 36.09 -20.65
CA SER A 421 18.52 35.58 -19.36
C SER A 421 19.47 34.64 -18.62
N GLY A 422 20.47 34.04 -19.28
CA GLY A 422 21.28 32.98 -18.71
C GLY A 422 20.52 31.63 -18.54
N LEU A 423 19.35 31.50 -19.16
CA LEU A 423 18.54 30.26 -19.08
C LEU A 423 18.72 29.36 -20.31
N GLY A 424 19.15 29.89 -21.45
CA GLY A 424 19.16 29.17 -22.73
C GLY A 424 19.96 27.86 -22.67
N LEU A 425 21.20 27.86 -22.17
CA LEU A 425 22.01 26.64 -22.05
C LEU A 425 21.53 25.69 -20.96
N ALA A 426 20.91 26.21 -19.89
CA ALA A 426 20.26 25.37 -18.87
C ALA A 426 19.07 24.61 -19.46
N ILE A 427 18.27 25.24 -20.34
CA ILE A 427 17.19 24.60 -21.08
C ILE A 427 17.77 23.50 -22.01
N VAL A 428 18.86 23.78 -22.72
CA VAL A 428 19.53 22.79 -23.58
C VAL A 428 19.91 21.53 -22.78
N LYS A 429 20.57 21.70 -21.63
CA LYS A 429 20.96 20.60 -20.76
C LYS A 429 19.76 19.82 -20.25
N GLN A 430 18.71 20.49 -19.86
CA GLN A 430 17.46 19.87 -19.37
C GLN A 430 16.79 19.04 -20.47
N VAL A 431 16.65 19.60 -21.69
CA VAL A 431 16.09 18.89 -22.84
C VAL A 431 16.96 17.68 -23.23
N ALA A 432 18.28 17.85 -23.31
CA ALA A 432 19.21 16.73 -23.59
C ALA A 432 19.00 15.59 -22.59
N THR A 433 19.05 15.89 -21.30
CA THR A 433 18.88 14.89 -20.22
C THR A 433 17.52 14.19 -20.27
N ARG A 434 16.44 14.94 -20.52
CA ARG A 434 15.07 14.40 -20.64
C ARG A 434 14.94 13.39 -21.78
N HIS A 435 15.65 13.64 -22.89
CA HIS A 435 15.67 12.77 -24.06
C HIS A 435 16.74 11.66 -23.98
N GLY A 436 17.42 11.49 -22.83
CA GLY A 436 18.46 10.48 -22.64
C GLY A 436 19.78 10.79 -23.35
N GLY A 437 19.97 12.05 -23.75
CA GLY A 437 21.21 12.56 -24.36
C GLY A 437 22.07 13.35 -23.38
N THR A 438 23.12 13.96 -23.89
CA THR A 438 24.05 14.82 -23.15
C THR A 438 24.35 16.11 -23.92
N VAL A 439 24.83 17.13 -23.22
CA VAL A 439 25.35 18.36 -23.85
C VAL A 439 26.70 18.69 -23.22
N GLU A 440 27.64 19.04 -24.09
CA GLU A 440 29.01 19.42 -23.74
C GLU A 440 29.45 20.67 -24.47
N ILE A 441 30.44 21.36 -23.93
CA ILE A 441 31.05 22.55 -24.56
C ILE A 441 32.53 22.31 -24.72
N GLY A 442 33.04 22.58 -25.92
CA GLY A 442 34.43 22.55 -26.30
C GLY A 442 34.89 23.84 -27.01
N ASP A 443 36.09 23.80 -27.51
CA ASP A 443 36.65 24.85 -28.39
C ASP A 443 36.35 24.54 -29.84
N ALA A 444 35.84 25.53 -30.58
CA ALA A 444 35.64 25.41 -32.01
C ALA A 444 36.96 25.42 -32.78
N VAL A 445 37.02 24.69 -33.90
CA VAL A 445 38.19 24.71 -34.81
C VAL A 445 38.29 26.09 -35.42
N GLY A 446 39.38 26.80 -35.12
CA GLY A 446 39.59 28.18 -35.58
C GLY A 446 39.27 29.25 -34.55
N GLY A 447 38.87 28.88 -33.36
CA GLY A 447 38.45 29.76 -32.23
C GLY A 447 36.94 29.84 -32.11
N GLY A 448 36.47 30.19 -30.91
CA GLY A 448 35.04 30.22 -30.57
C GLY A 448 34.60 29.05 -29.68
N ALA A 449 33.32 28.95 -29.40
CA ALA A 449 32.76 27.85 -28.65
C ALA A 449 32.11 26.81 -29.57
N GLU A 450 32.19 25.56 -29.17
CA GLU A 450 31.54 24.42 -29.81
C GLU A 450 30.61 23.74 -28.80
N VAL A 451 29.30 23.78 -29.08
CA VAL A 451 28.29 23.06 -28.29
C VAL A 451 27.96 21.75 -28.97
N ARG A 452 28.14 20.63 -28.29
CA ARG A 452 27.82 19.28 -28.74
C ARG A 452 26.64 18.73 -27.98
N LEU A 453 25.56 18.48 -28.70
CA LEU A 453 24.31 17.91 -28.17
C LEU A 453 24.13 16.49 -28.70
N THR A 454 24.11 15.49 -27.86
CA THR A 454 23.81 14.12 -28.27
C THR A 454 22.34 13.79 -28.01
N LEU A 455 21.74 13.04 -28.93
CA LEU A 455 20.39 12.52 -28.76
C LEU A 455 20.31 11.07 -29.23
N PRO A 456 19.65 10.18 -28.46
CA PRO A 456 19.37 8.81 -28.90
C PRO A 456 18.35 8.81 -30.04
N GLY A 457 18.45 7.80 -30.93
CA GLY A 457 17.52 7.66 -32.03
C GLY A 457 17.99 6.70 -33.09
N SER A 458 17.54 6.92 -34.33
CA SER A 458 17.87 6.11 -35.50
C SER A 458 17.94 6.95 -36.77
N GLY A 459 18.81 6.60 -37.71
CA GLY A 459 18.82 7.18 -39.04
C GLY A 459 17.68 6.75 -39.95
N GLN A 460 16.79 5.84 -39.48
CA GLN A 460 15.61 5.38 -40.21
C GLN A 460 14.34 5.85 -39.54
N PRO A 461 13.30 6.20 -40.29
CA PRO A 461 12.02 6.58 -39.70
C PRO A 461 11.42 5.44 -38.88
N PRO A 462 10.78 5.72 -37.75
CA PRO A 462 10.07 4.70 -36.99
C PRO A 462 8.95 4.08 -37.81
N THR A 463 8.89 2.74 -37.80
CA THR A 463 7.88 1.95 -38.53
C THR A 463 6.51 1.99 -37.87
#